data_6dcba86730da38612c6fd02e4a1bdd33
#
_entry.id   6dcba86730da38612c6fd02e4a1bdd33
#
_cell.length_a   1.000
_cell.length_b   1.000
_cell.length_c   1.000
_cell.angle_alpha   90.00
_cell.angle_beta   90.00
_cell.angle_gamma   90.00
#
_symmetry.space_group_name_H-M   'P 1'
#
loop_
_entity.id
_entity.type
_entity.pdbx_description
1 polymer ?
#
loop_
_entity_poly.entity_id
_entity_poly.type
_entity_poly.pdbx_seq_one_letter_code
_entity_poly.pdbx_strand_id
1 'polypeptide(L)'
;LSKRYEGKLDGDADRFIDRTNQNVLRMQRLINDLLTYSRITTRAHPFLPTDCNQLVQEVVEMLQPVLEESSGRVVPEPLPTVMADGSQLLQLFQNLIGNAIKFKDHKPPEVHIDAERADKGWLFSVRDNGIGIDPQYAERIFLIFQRLHTVDQYPGTGIGLAICKKIVERHGGEIW
;
A
#
# COMPACT_ATOMS: atom_id res chain seq x y z
N LEU A 1 -22.63 19.32 6.80
CA LEU A 1 -22.55 19.94 8.12
C LEU A 1 -21.30 20.83 8.21
N SER A 2 -20.07 20.32 8.00
CA SER A 2 -18.82 21.08 8.11
C SER A 2 -18.91 22.42 7.35
N LYS A 3 -19.03 22.42 6.00
CA LYS A 3 -19.12 23.63 5.18
C LYS A 3 -20.21 24.63 5.58
N ARG A 4 -21.29 24.20 6.26
CA ARG A 4 -22.41 25.08 6.62
C ARG A 4 -22.24 25.76 7.98
N TYR A 5 -21.51 25.11 8.87
CA TYR A 5 -21.37 25.54 10.27
C TYR A 5 -19.93 25.86 10.68
N GLU A 6 -18.96 25.76 9.75
CA GLU A 6 -17.55 26.12 9.98
C GLU A 6 -17.44 27.55 10.49
N GLY A 7 -16.83 27.72 11.64
CA GLY A 7 -16.66 29.02 12.30
C GLY A 7 -17.94 29.65 12.87
N LYS A 8 -19.08 28.92 12.87
CA LYS A 8 -20.36 29.39 13.43
C LYS A 8 -20.69 28.75 14.80
N LEU A 9 -19.96 27.75 15.18
CA LEU A 9 -20.10 27.02 16.44
C LEU A 9 -18.86 27.27 17.29
N ASP A 10 -18.91 26.82 18.54
CA ASP A 10 -17.72 26.88 19.39
C ASP A 10 -16.62 25.92 18.90
N GLY A 11 -15.40 26.16 19.36
CA GLY A 11 -14.22 25.39 18.91
C GLY A 11 -14.28 23.90 19.30
N ASP A 12 -15.13 23.52 20.24
CA ASP A 12 -15.37 22.11 20.60
C ASP A 12 -16.24 21.44 19.56
N ALA A 13 -17.30 22.10 19.09
CA ALA A 13 -18.16 21.58 18.04
C ALA A 13 -17.41 21.40 16.71
N ASP A 14 -16.56 22.35 16.33
CA ASP A 14 -15.74 22.24 15.14
C ASP A 14 -14.79 21.01 15.24
N ARG A 15 -14.14 20.80 16.38
CA ARG A 15 -13.31 19.60 16.64
C ARG A 15 -14.11 18.30 16.56
N PHE A 16 -15.32 18.26 17.07
CA PHE A 16 -16.18 17.08 16.98
C PHE A 16 -16.61 16.79 15.54
N ILE A 17 -16.93 17.82 14.77
CA ILE A 17 -17.28 17.69 13.35
C ILE A 17 -16.10 17.14 12.55
N ASP A 18 -14.90 17.68 12.74
CA ASP A 18 -13.69 17.22 12.06
C ASP A 18 -13.34 15.79 12.41
N ARG A 19 -13.39 15.42 13.69
CA ARG A 19 -13.17 14.04 14.14
C ARG A 19 -14.21 13.07 13.57
N THR A 20 -15.45 13.50 13.47
CA THR A 20 -16.51 12.70 12.85
C THR A 20 -16.25 12.50 11.37
N ASN A 21 -15.90 13.55 10.64
CA ASN A 21 -15.54 13.47 9.22
C ASN A 21 -14.35 12.52 8.98
N GLN A 22 -13.30 12.64 9.79
CA GLN A 22 -12.13 11.74 9.70
C GLN A 22 -12.51 10.28 9.92
N ASN A 23 -13.38 10.00 10.91
CA ASN A 23 -13.87 8.65 11.18
C ASN A 23 -14.73 8.10 10.03
N VAL A 24 -15.59 8.91 9.41
CA VAL A 24 -16.38 8.51 8.24
C VAL A 24 -15.46 8.17 7.06
N LEU A 25 -14.49 9.02 6.74
CA LEU A 25 -13.52 8.77 5.67
C LEU A 25 -12.68 7.51 5.94
N ARG A 26 -12.35 7.25 7.21
CA ARG A 26 -11.68 6.02 7.61
C ARG A 26 -12.56 4.80 7.39
N MET A 27 -13.83 4.84 7.78
CA MET A 27 -14.77 3.74 7.55
C MET A 27 -14.96 3.46 6.05
N GLN A 28 -15.09 4.49 5.22
CA GLN A 28 -15.16 4.32 3.76
C GLN A 28 -13.93 3.60 3.20
N ARG A 29 -12.73 3.98 3.65
CA ARG A 29 -11.48 3.31 3.25
C ARG A 29 -11.46 1.85 3.69
N LEU A 30 -11.85 1.55 4.93
CA LEU A 30 -11.94 0.17 5.44
C LEU A 30 -12.89 -0.69 4.62
N ILE A 31 -14.07 -0.17 4.28
CA ILE A 31 -15.05 -0.87 3.44
C ILE A 31 -14.48 -1.14 2.05
N ASN A 32 -13.86 -0.14 1.42
CA ASN A 32 -13.26 -0.31 0.10
C ASN A 32 -12.11 -1.32 0.09
N ASP A 33 -11.23 -1.28 1.09
CA ASP A 33 -10.13 -2.24 1.23
C ASP A 33 -10.64 -3.65 1.45
N LEU A 34 -11.70 -3.82 2.28
CA LEU A 34 -12.33 -5.12 2.52
C LEU A 34 -13.00 -5.66 1.26
N LEU A 35 -13.71 -4.82 0.51
CA LEU A 35 -14.29 -5.20 -0.78
C LEU A 35 -13.21 -5.58 -1.77
N THR A 36 -12.11 -4.85 -1.82
CA THR A 36 -10.95 -5.16 -2.66
C THR A 36 -10.35 -6.50 -2.29
N TYR A 37 -10.09 -6.73 -1.00
CA TYR A 37 -9.61 -8.02 -0.49
C TYR A 37 -10.52 -9.18 -0.88
N SER A 38 -11.85 -9.01 -0.78
CA SER A 38 -12.84 -10.02 -1.18
C SER A 38 -12.82 -10.29 -2.70
N ARG A 39 -12.58 -9.24 -3.51
CA ARG A 39 -12.64 -9.32 -4.98
C ARG A 39 -11.40 -9.94 -5.63
N ILE A 40 -10.28 -10.07 -4.94
CA ILE A 40 -9.04 -10.64 -5.49
C ILE A 40 -9.27 -12.02 -6.11
N THR A 41 -10.11 -12.85 -5.50
CA THR A 41 -10.43 -14.18 -6.03
C THR A 41 -11.75 -14.23 -6.79
N THR A 42 -12.75 -13.40 -6.46
CA THR A 42 -14.10 -13.47 -7.01
C THR A 42 -14.29 -12.68 -8.31
N ARG A 43 -13.46 -11.68 -8.56
CA ARG A 43 -13.47 -10.84 -9.77
C ARG A 43 -12.08 -10.75 -10.41
N ALA A 44 -11.41 -11.88 -10.47
CA ALA A 44 -10.07 -11.99 -11.00
C ALA A 44 -10.07 -11.93 -12.53
N HIS A 45 -9.13 -11.16 -13.10
CA HIS A 45 -8.85 -11.21 -14.53
C HIS A 45 -7.94 -12.39 -14.88
N PRO A 46 -7.93 -12.85 -16.15
CA PRO A 46 -7.00 -13.87 -16.60
C PRO A 46 -5.55 -13.40 -16.47
N PHE A 47 -4.65 -14.33 -16.28
CA PHE A 47 -3.22 -14.05 -16.31
C PHE A 47 -2.77 -13.82 -17.75
N LEU A 48 -2.16 -12.66 -17.98
CA LEU A 48 -1.64 -12.22 -19.28
C LEU A 48 -0.16 -11.84 -19.11
N PRO A 49 0.62 -11.84 -20.21
CA PRO A 49 1.98 -11.28 -20.17
C PRO A 49 1.91 -9.82 -19.68
N THR A 50 2.54 -9.55 -18.55
CA THR A 50 2.47 -8.26 -17.86
C THR A 50 3.88 -7.73 -17.65
N ASP A 51 4.19 -6.57 -18.23
CA ASP A 51 5.48 -5.90 -18.07
C ASP A 51 5.53 -5.18 -16.72
N CYS A 52 6.37 -5.69 -15.81
CA CYS A 52 6.51 -5.11 -14.47
C CYS A 52 7.20 -3.74 -14.48
N ASN A 53 8.01 -3.40 -15.51
CA ASN A 53 8.59 -2.06 -15.60
C ASN A 53 7.51 -1.01 -15.82
N GLN A 54 6.58 -1.27 -16.75
CA GLN A 54 5.45 -0.38 -17.01
C GLN A 54 4.57 -0.22 -15.78
N LEU A 55 4.27 -1.32 -15.06
CA LEU A 55 3.45 -1.27 -13.84
C LEU A 55 4.11 -0.44 -12.73
N VAL A 56 5.40 -0.64 -12.50
CA VAL A 56 6.12 0.12 -11.47
C VAL A 56 6.18 1.60 -11.86
N GLN A 57 6.39 1.92 -13.12
CA GLN A 57 6.37 3.31 -13.60
C GLN A 57 5.00 3.95 -13.38
N GLU A 58 3.91 3.26 -13.72
CA GLU A 58 2.53 3.74 -13.48
C GLU A 58 2.29 4.00 -11.99
N VAL A 59 2.76 3.12 -11.11
CA VAL A 59 2.66 3.32 -9.65
C VAL A 59 3.46 4.53 -9.19
N VAL A 60 4.67 4.73 -9.71
CA VAL A 60 5.51 5.89 -9.39
C VAL A 60 4.81 7.19 -9.80
N GLU A 61 4.23 7.22 -10.99
CA GLU A 61 3.46 8.38 -11.47
C GLU A 61 2.24 8.68 -10.57
N MET A 62 1.50 7.65 -10.13
CA MET A 62 0.39 7.80 -9.18
C MET A 62 0.85 8.32 -7.81
N LEU A 63 2.05 7.97 -7.37
CA LEU A 63 2.60 8.35 -6.07
C LEU A 63 3.47 9.62 -6.15
N GLN A 64 3.65 10.21 -7.33
CA GLN A 64 4.49 11.37 -7.57
C GLN A 64 4.23 12.54 -6.59
N PRO A 65 2.97 12.94 -6.29
CA PRO A 65 2.72 14.03 -5.35
C PRO A 65 3.26 13.74 -3.94
N VAL A 66 3.17 12.49 -3.48
CA VAL A 66 3.65 12.07 -2.16
C VAL A 66 5.18 11.96 -2.14
N LEU A 67 5.78 11.52 -3.24
CA LEU A 67 7.24 11.48 -3.42
C LEU A 67 7.83 12.90 -3.40
N GLU A 68 7.23 13.85 -4.10
CA GLU A 68 7.67 15.25 -4.11
C GLU A 68 7.55 15.89 -2.72
N GLU A 69 6.41 15.71 -2.02
CA GLU A 69 6.22 16.22 -0.66
C GLU A 69 7.25 15.65 0.33
N SER A 70 7.59 14.36 0.18
CA SER A 70 8.56 13.68 1.05
C SER A 70 10.02 13.80 0.60
N SER A 71 10.28 14.42 -0.57
CA SER A 71 11.59 14.41 -1.26
C SER A 71 12.10 12.97 -1.48
N GLY A 72 11.18 12.03 -1.67
CA GLY A 72 11.47 10.61 -1.83
C GLY A 72 11.80 10.22 -3.26
N ARG A 73 12.33 9.01 -3.42
CA ARG A 73 12.60 8.42 -4.73
C ARG A 73 12.35 6.92 -4.76
N VAL A 74 11.96 6.43 -5.93
CA VAL A 74 11.86 5.00 -6.24
C VAL A 74 12.92 4.68 -7.29
N VAL A 75 13.70 3.63 -7.06
CA VAL A 75 14.83 3.21 -7.90
C VAL A 75 14.56 1.77 -8.33
N PRO A 76 13.85 1.56 -9.45
CA PRO A 76 13.66 0.22 -10.00
C PRO A 76 14.89 -0.21 -10.81
N GLU A 77 15.31 -1.45 -10.61
CA GLU A 77 16.17 -2.17 -11.54
C GLU A 77 15.33 -2.75 -12.70
N PRO A 78 15.93 -3.26 -13.78
CA PRO A 78 15.17 -3.90 -14.86
C PRO A 78 14.29 -5.04 -14.34
N LEU A 79 12.98 -4.97 -14.58
CA LEU A 79 12.00 -5.93 -14.11
C LEU A 79 11.50 -6.83 -15.25
N PRO A 80 11.09 -8.08 -14.94
CA PRO A 80 10.63 -9.02 -15.95
C PRO A 80 9.21 -8.77 -16.43
N THR A 81 8.88 -9.37 -17.57
CA THR A 81 7.49 -9.66 -17.95
C THR A 81 7.07 -10.99 -17.34
N VAL A 82 5.94 -11.01 -16.62
CA VAL A 82 5.41 -12.20 -15.95
C VAL A 82 3.97 -12.48 -16.38
N MET A 83 3.53 -13.73 -16.25
CA MET A 83 2.13 -14.11 -16.45
C MET A 83 1.33 -13.74 -15.20
N ALA A 84 0.51 -12.68 -15.26
CA ALA A 84 -0.18 -12.14 -14.09
C ALA A 84 -1.49 -11.43 -14.46
N ASP A 85 -2.29 -11.18 -13.42
CA ASP A 85 -3.36 -10.18 -13.44
C ASP A 85 -2.74 -8.79 -13.21
N GLY A 86 -2.56 -8.02 -14.28
CA GLY A 86 -1.87 -6.72 -14.23
C GLY A 86 -2.50 -5.75 -13.23
N SER A 87 -3.82 -5.75 -13.08
CA SER A 87 -4.51 -4.89 -12.12
C SER A 87 -4.17 -5.25 -10.67
N GLN A 88 -4.00 -6.52 -10.38
CA GLN A 88 -3.60 -6.99 -9.06
C GLN A 88 -2.11 -6.72 -8.78
N LEU A 89 -1.24 -6.90 -9.77
CA LEU A 89 0.17 -6.53 -9.60
C LEU A 89 0.36 -5.02 -9.42
N LEU A 90 -0.40 -4.19 -10.15
CA LEU A 90 -0.41 -2.75 -9.94
C LEU A 90 -0.75 -2.41 -8.49
N GLN A 91 -1.80 -3.03 -7.96
CA GLN A 91 -2.21 -2.85 -6.56
C GLN A 91 -1.17 -3.37 -5.55
N LEU A 92 -0.52 -4.49 -5.86
CA LEU A 92 0.58 -5.03 -5.04
C LEU A 92 1.71 -4.01 -4.91
N PHE A 93 2.24 -3.53 -6.04
CA PHE A 93 3.32 -2.53 -6.04
C PHE A 93 2.88 -1.21 -5.40
N GLN A 94 1.68 -0.75 -5.66
CA GLN A 94 1.13 0.46 -5.03
C GLN A 94 1.08 0.35 -3.50
N ASN A 95 0.67 -0.80 -2.96
CA ASN A 95 0.65 -1.03 -1.52
C ASN A 95 2.06 -1.11 -0.93
N LEU A 96 2.99 -1.82 -1.58
CA LEU A 96 4.35 -1.99 -1.09
C LEU A 96 5.12 -0.66 -1.14
N ILE A 97 5.13 0.02 -2.28
CA ILE A 97 5.82 1.31 -2.46
C ILE A 97 5.18 2.38 -1.58
N GLY A 98 3.85 2.43 -1.52
CA GLY A 98 3.13 3.35 -0.65
C GLY A 98 3.44 3.15 0.84
N ASN A 99 3.59 1.91 1.29
CA ASN A 99 4.05 1.62 2.65
C ASN A 99 5.49 2.07 2.87
N ALA A 100 6.40 1.80 1.95
CA ALA A 100 7.80 2.23 2.03
C ALA A 100 7.93 3.76 2.17
N ILE A 101 7.15 4.53 1.41
CA ILE A 101 7.12 5.99 1.50
C ILE A 101 6.50 6.45 2.83
N LYS A 102 5.43 5.80 3.27
CA LYS A 102 4.67 6.16 4.47
C LYS A 102 5.44 5.91 5.76
N PHE A 103 6.12 4.78 5.88
CA PHE A 103 6.85 4.38 7.09
C PHE A 103 8.32 4.84 7.06
N LYS A 104 8.56 6.01 6.47
CA LYS A 104 9.89 6.62 6.45
C LYS A 104 10.40 6.94 7.84
N ASP A 105 11.72 6.92 7.98
CA ASP A 105 12.45 7.49 9.12
C ASP A 105 12.72 8.99 8.88
N HIS A 106 13.70 9.56 9.55
CA HIS A 106 14.09 10.98 9.45
C HIS A 106 14.66 11.39 8.08
N LYS A 107 15.03 10.43 7.24
CA LYS A 107 15.56 10.67 5.89
C LYS A 107 14.44 10.66 4.83
N PRO A 108 14.66 11.30 3.67
CA PRO A 108 13.80 11.09 2.51
C PRO A 108 13.63 9.60 2.20
N PRO A 109 12.42 9.13 1.90
CA PRO A 109 12.20 7.71 1.59
C PRO A 109 12.89 7.34 0.27
N GLU A 110 13.63 6.25 0.31
CA GLU A 110 14.27 5.66 -0.85
C GLU A 110 13.82 4.20 -0.96
N VAL A 111 13.21 3.86 -2.10
CA VAL A 111 12.62 2.53 -2.34
C VAL A 111 13.35 1.90 -3.52
N HIS A 112 14.02 0.79 -3.29
CA HIS A 112 14.66 -0.03 -4.32
C HIS A 112 13.77 -1.20 -4.68
N ILE A 113 13.60 -1.45 -5.98
CA ILE A 113 12.81 -2.58 -6.49
C ILE A 113 13.69 -3.36 -7.44
N ASP A 114 13.85 -4.64 -7.18
CA ASP A 114 14.59 -5.55 -8.05
C ASP A 114 13.85 -6.88 -8.22
N ALA A 115 14.29 -7.68 -9.20
CA ALA A 115 13.77 -9.01 -9.45
C ALA A 115 14.86 -9.95 -9.92
N GLU A 116 14.96 -11.09 -9.29
CA GLU A 116 15.91 -12.14 -9.63
C GLU A 116 15.18 -13.41 -10.13
N ARG A 117 15.81 -14.11 -11.06
CA ARG A 117 15.29 -15.40 -11.52
C ARG A 117 15.52 -16.46 -10.43
N ALA A 118 14.43 -17.07 -9.97
CA ALA A 118 14.44 -18.19 -9.05
C ALA A 118 14.09 -19.49 -9.77
N ASP A 119 14.30 -20.64 -9.12
CA ASP A 119 14.05 -21.98 -9.72
C ASP A 119 12.61 -22.15 -10.25
N LYS A 120 11.64 -21.60 -9.56
CA LYS A 120 10.20 -21.75 -9.88
C LYS A 120 9.50 -20.45 -10.27
N GLY A 121 10.26 -19.40 -10.67
CA GLY A 121 9.64 -18.13 -11.03
C GLY A 121 10.56 -16.95 -10.89
N TRP A 122 10.05 -15.89 -10.29
CA TRP A 122 10.78 -14.65 -10.03
C TRP A 122 10.67 -14.28 -8.55
N LEU A 123 11.80 -13.91 -7.97
CA LEU A 123 11.86 -13.29 -6.65
C LEU A 123 11.89 -11.78 -6.84
N PHE A 124 10.83 -11.09 -6.42
CA PHE A 124 10.80 -9.63 -6.37
C PHE A 124 11.19 -9.15 -5.00
N SER A 125 11.99 -8.11 -4.92
CA SER A 125 12.35 -7.46 -3.67
C SER A 125 11.99 -5.97 -3.72
N VAL A 126 11.36 -5.51 -2.64
CA VAL A 126 11.06 -4.09 -2.42
C VAL A 126 11.71 -3.71 -1.10
N ARG A 127 12.76 -2.91 -1.16
CA ARG A 127 13.58 -2.51 -0.01
C ARG A 127 13.46 -1.01 0.21
N ASP A 128 13.22 -0.61 1.44
CA ASP A 128 13.15 0.79 1.85
C ASP A 128 14.20 1.13 2.93
N ASN A 129 14.39 2.42 3.16
CA ASN A 129 15.25 2.96 4.23
C ASN A 129 14.45 3.48 5.42
N GLY A 130 13.22 2.99 5.62
CA GLY A 130 12.31 3.43 6.67
C GLY A 130 12.63 2.88 8.05
N ILE A 131 11.60 2.93 8.93
CA ILE A 131 11.74 2.53 10.36
C ILE A 131 11.95 1.03 10.56
N GLY A 132 11.80 0.21 9.51
CA GLY A 132 11.89 -1.24 9.59
C GLY A 132 10.72 -1.90 10.33
N ILE A 133 10.79 -3.23 10.41
CA ILE A 133 9.80 -4.06 11.09
C ILE A 133 10.56 -5.02 12.02
N ASP A 134 10.18 -5.05 13.30
CA ASP A 134 10.74 -6.02 14.22
C ASP A 134 10.38 -7.45 13.77
N PRO A 135 11.36 -8.37 13.65
CA PRO A 135 11.13 -9.73 13.16
C PRO A 135 10.02 -10.51 13.87
N GLN A 136 9.74 -10.22 15.13
CA GLN A 136 8.62 -10.83 15.86
C GLN A 136 7.24 -10.56 15.25
N TYR A 137 7.12 -9.53 14.39
CA TYR A 137 5.88 -9.15 13.74
C TYR A 137 5.80 -9.59 12.27
N ALA A 138 6.84 -10.21 11.71
CA ALA A 138 6.94 -10.54 10.29
C ALA A 138 5.73 -11.32 9.74
N GLU A 139 5.20 -12.28 10.50
CA GLU A 139 4.00 -13.01 10.11
C GLU A 139 2.70 -12.22 10.35
N ARG A 140 2.71 -11.40 11.41
CA ARG A 140 1.49 -10.68 11.85
C ARG A 140 1.12 -9.51 10.95
N ILE A 141 2.09 -8.88 10.28
CA ILE A 141 1.84 -7.72 9.41
C ILE A 141 0.95 -8.05 8.21
N PHE A 142 0.83 -9.33 7.83
CA PHE A 142 -0.02 -9.80 6.74
C PHE A 142 -1.43 -10.18 7.20
N LEU A 143 -1.75 -10.11 8.49
CA LEU A 143 -3.11 -10.34 8.99
C LEU A 143 -3.98 -9.10 8.77
N ILE A 144 -5.27 -9.32 8.50
CA ILE A 144 -6.25 -8.24 8.29
C ILE A 144 -6.38 -7.43 9.59
N PHE A 145 -6.41 -6.10 9.47
CA PHE A 145 -6.53 -5.14 10.58
C PHE A 145 -5.32 -5.10 11.52
N GLN A 146 -4.23 -5.79 11.20
CA GLN A 146 -3.00 -5.68 11.99
C GLN A 146 -2.26 -4.39 11.70
N ARG A 147 -1.84 -3.74 12.76
CA ARG A 147 -1.08 -2.49 12.73
C ARG A 147 -0.05 -2.53 13.85
N LEU A 148 1.17 -2.08 13.56
CA LEU A 148 2.25 -1.98 14.53
C LEU A 148 2.31 -0.58 15.18
N HIS A 149 1.72 0.42 14.52
CA HIS A 149 1.72 1.82 14.96
C HIS A 149 0.30 2.36 15.09
N THR A 150 0.12 3.38 15.90
CA THR A 150 -1.18 4.04 16.09
C THR A 150 -1.63 4.79 14.84
N VAL A 151 -2.93 5.12 14.75
CA VAL A 151 -3.51 5.87 13.62
C VAL A 151 -2.92 7.26 13.51
N ASP A 152 -2.62 7.87 14.67
CA ASP A 152 -2.12 9.23 14.76
C ASP A 152 -0.66 9.34 14.27
N GLN A 153 0.12 8.26 14.39
CA GLN A 153 1.49 8.20 13.87
C GLN A 153 1.52 7.92 12.37
N TYR A 154 0.79 6.89 11.93
CA TYR A 154 0.75 6.49 10.52
C TYR A 154 -0.69 6.15 10.11
N PRO A 155 -1.31 6.94 9.21
CA PRO A 155 -2.67 6.68 8.76
C PRO A 155 -2.75 5.37 7.95
N GLY A 156 -3.88 4.65 8.06
CA GLY A 156 -4.11 3.44 7.27
C GLY A 156 -5.10 2.49 7.91
N THR A 157 -5.53 1.48 7.15
CA THR A 157 -6.57 0.51 7.51
C THR A 157 -6.02 -0.77 8.15
N GLY A 158 -4.74 -1.11 7.86
CA GLY A 158 -4.13 -2.39 8.25
C GLY A 158 -4.57 -3.55 7.35
N ILE A 159 -5.06 -3.28 6.13
CA ILE A 159 -5.49 -4.31 5.18
C ILE A 159 -4.51 -4.41 4.00
N GLY A 160 -3.72 -3.37 3.70
CA GLY A 160 -2.87 -3.31 2.51
C GLY A 160 -1.91 -4.51 2.36
N LEU A 161 -1.18 -4.89 3.41
CA LEU A 161 -0.28 -6.06 3.35
C LEU A 161 -1.04 -7.39 3.27
N ALA A 162 -2.22 -7.49 3.87
CA ALA A 162 -3.08 -8.66 3.71
C ALA A 162 -3.59 -8.81 2.26
N ILE A 163 -3.87 -7.67 1.58
CA ILE A 163 -4.16 -7.63 0.15
C ILE A 163 -2.94 -8.12 -0.65
N CYS A 164 -1.73 -7.63 -0.33
CA CYS A 164 -0.49 -8.08 -0.98
C CYS A 164 -0.33 -9.60 -0.87
N LYS A 165 -0.45 -10.15 0.32
CA LYS A 165 -0.36 -11.60 0.54
C LYS A 165 -1.37 -12.37 -0.28
N LYS A 166 -2.64 -11.96 -0.29
CA LYS A 166 -3.69 -12.62 -1.05
C LYS A 166 -3.48 -12.55 -2.57
N ILE A 167 -2.94 -11.44 -3.09
CA ILE A 167 -2.56 -11.32 -4.49
C ILE A 167 -1.44 -12.31 -4.83
N VAL A 168 -0.37 -12.33 -4.03
CA VAL A 168 0.78 -13.22 -4.26
C VAL A 168 0.37 -14.69 -4.18
N GLU A 169 -0.41 -15.08 -3.17
CA GLU A 169 -0.96 -16.45 -3.03
C GLU A 169 -1.82 -16.84 -4.25
N ARG A 170 -2.64 -15.93 -4.77
CA ARG A 170 -3.42 -16.20 -5.99
C ARG A 170 -2.52 -16.44 -7.21
N HIS A 171 -1.36 -15.80 -7.28
CA HIS A 171 -0.37 -16.01 -8.34
C HIS A 171 0.54 -17.23 -8.10
N GLY A 172 0.27 -18.03 -7.05
CA GLY A 172 1.04 -19.23 -6.70
C GLY A 172 2.38 -18.95 -6.04
N GLY A 173 2.58 -17.73 -5.53
CA GLY A 173 3.80 -17.28 -4.85
C GLY A 173 3.65 -17.19 -3.33
N GLU A 174 4.71 -16.72 -2.69
CA GLU A 174 4.80 -16.44 -1.26
C GLU A 174 5.32 -15.02 -1.05
N ILE A 175 4.95 -14.39 0.07
CA ILE A 175 5.46 -13.09 0.52
C ILE A 175 5.83 -13.19 1.99
N TRP A 176 6.98 -12.66 2.37
CA TRP A 176 7.53 -12.67 3.73
C TRP A 176 8.24 -11.37 4.07
#